data_0a6d228c1f000dd41fa3a3539b23556e
#
_entry.id   0a6d228c1f000dd41fa3a3539b23556e
#
_cell.length_a   1.000
_cell.length_b   1.000
_cell.length_c   1.000
_cell.angle_alpha   90.00
_cell.angle_beta   90.00
_cell.angle_gamma   90.00
#
_symmetry.space_group_name_H-M   'P 1'
#
loop_
_entity.id
_entity.type
_entity.pdbx_description
1 polymer ?
#
loop_
_entity_poly.entity_id
_entity_poly.type
_entity_poly.pdbx_seq_one_letter_code
_entity_poly.pdbx_strand_id
1 'polypeptide(L)'
;MRETYYEQIDERVFETELNNGLKLFIIPKKGFQKTFVTYTTKFGSLDNKFKPYGSDTFVTVPDGVAHFLEHKLFENDDTGEDLFTAFAEDNAQVNAFTSFDRTSYLFSATDHVERNIIRLLTMVESPYFTQETVDKEKGIIAEEIKMYQEQPGYKLMFNTLKAMYDTHPIRVDIAGSVESIYEITKDDLYLCYETFYHPSNMVLFVVGDVDVAHIYDVIATHEAQRDKEAQPQIVRDPLVEKETVNEAKVSETMKLQSPRLMLGFKNKPLTDEPNATFVKRDLEMTLFYEMLFGEETDFYQSLLNEDLIDETFGYQFVLEPTYSFSVITSATQYPDKLKEVLLSEIEKYQGNLTDVEAFDLLKKQFIGEFISGLNSPEYIANQYTKLYFEGVSLFDLLDIVESITLESVNETSRACLNLAQVVDSRLEMK
;
A
#
# COMPACT_ATOMS: atom_id res chain seq x y z
N MET A 1 17.44 3.98 -22.69
CA MET A 1 16.02 3.91 -22.29
C MET A 1 15.31 2.92 -23.19
N ARG A 2 14.52 1.99 -22.65
CA ARG A 2 13.75 0.96 -23.37
C ARG A 2 12.31 1.47 -23.53
N GLU A 3 11.73 1.36 -24.72
CA GLU A 3 10.32 1.60 -24.99
C GLU A 3 9.57 0.27 -25.04
N THR A 4 8.43 0.17 -24.36
CA THR A 4 7.46 -0.92 -24.49
C THR A 4 6.12 -0.34 -24.90
N TYR A 5 5.52 -0.89 -25.98
CA TYR A 5 4.21 -0.47 -26.47
C TYR A 5 3.18 -1.57 -26.23
N TYR A 6 2.11 -1.24 -25.54
CA TYR A 6 0.98 -2.10 -25.21
C TYR A 6 -0.18 -1.83 -26.18
N GLU A 7 -0.20 -2.58 -27.28
CA GLU A 7 -1.10 -2.34 -28.43
C GLU A 7 -2.59 -2.39 -28.03
N GLN A 8 -2.98 -3.29 -27.14
CA GLN A 8 -4.38 -3.48 -26.72
C GLN A 8 -5.01 -2.26 -26.06
N ILE A 9 -4.20 -1.44 -25.40
CA ILE A 9 -4.64 -0.27 -24.62
C ILE A 9 -4.03 1.03 -25.11
N ASP A 10 -3.25 0.99 -26.22
CA ASP A 10 -2.53 2.12 -26.82
C ASP A 10 -1.65 2.90 -25.83
N GLU A 11 -0.94 2.17 -24.95
CA GLU A 11 -0.07 2.76 -23.92
C GLU A 11 1.40 2.50 -24.22
N ARG A 12 2.25 3.46 -23.85
CA ARG A 12 3.70 3.39 -23.99
C ARG A 12 4.39 3.64 -22.66
N VAL A 13 5.38 2.81 -22.35
CA VAL A 13 6.24 2.96 -21.19
C VAL A 13 7.67 3.10 -21.65
N PHE A 14 8.34 4.14 -21.16
CA PHE A 14 9.77 4.33 -21.34
C PHE A 14 10.45 4.07 -20.01
N GLU A 15 11.28 3.05 -19.94
CA GLU A 15 11.97 2.66 -18.71
C GLU A 15 13.49 2.71 -18.87
N THR A 16 14.17 3.03 -17.78
CA THR A 16 15.64 2.96 -17.72
C THR A 16 16.11 2.82 -16.27
N GLU A 17 17.32 2.31 -16.12
CA GLU A 17 18.05 2.36 -14.86
C GLU A 17 19.22 3.34 -15.04
N LEU A 18 19.31 4.30 -14.13
CA LEU A 18 20.42 5.25 -14.09
C LEU A 18 21.67 4.61 -13.45
N ASN A 19 22.84 5.23 -13.65
CA ASN A 19 24.12 4.67 -13.18
C ASN A 19 24.16 4.45 -11.66
N ASN A 20 23.41 5.23 -10.89
CA ASN A 20 23.30 5.09 -9.43
C ASN A 20 22.24 4.06 -8.97
N GLY A 21 21.61 3.36 -9.93
CA GLY A 21 20.61 2.32 -9.67
C GLY A 21 19.16 2.80 -9.61
N LEU A 22 18.90 4.12 -9.76
CA LEU A 22 17.52 4.62 -9.78
C LEU A 22 16.77 4.09 -11.01
N LYS A 23 15.58 3.52 -10.77
CA LYS A 23 14.66 3.12 -11.82
C LYS A 23 13.74 4.28 -12.19
N LEU A 24 13.73 4.62 -13.47
CA LEU A 24 12.91 5.70 -14.02
C LEU A 24 11.92 5.16 -15.04
N PHE A 25 10.65 5.50 -14.84
CA PHE A 25 9.56 5.22 -15.76
C PHE A 25 8.91 6.52 -16.21
N ILE A 26 8.78 6.70 -17.52
CA ILE A 26 8.08 7.84 -18.13
C ILE A 26 6.95 7.29 -18.97
N ILE A 27 5.72 7.71 -18.68
CA ILE A 27 4.50 7.27 -19.35
C ILE A 27 3.83 8.51 -19.96
N PRO A 28 4.07 8.79 -21.26
CA PRO A 28 3.53 9.96 -21.92
C PRO A 28 2.03 9.81 -22.16
N LYS A 29 1.23 10.74 -21.65
CA LYS A 29 -0.24 10.80 -21.78
C LYS A 29 -0.63 12.05 -22.56
N LYS A 30 -0.55 11.98 -23.88
CA LYS A 30 -0.81 13.13 -24.76
C LYS A 30 -2.20 13.74 -24.56
N GLY A 31 -2.24 15.05 -24.35
CA GLY A 31 -3.48 15.82 -24.16
C GLY A 31 -3.99 15.85 -22.72
N PHE A 32 -3.31 15.19 -21.78
CA PHE A 32 -3.65 15.29 -20.37
C PHE A 32 -3.14 16.63 -19.79
N GLN A 33 -3.99 17.29 -19.02
CA GLN A 33 -3.62 18.60 -18.45
C GLN A 33 -2.75 18.50 -17.20
N LYS A 34 -2.89 17.40 -16.46
CA LYS A 34 -2.12 17.14 -15.25
C LYS A 34 -1.01 16.12 -15.53
N THR A 35 0.18 16.43 -15.02
CA THR A 35 1.24 15.44 -14.86
C THR A 35 1.30 15.02 -13.40
N PHE A 36 1.42 13.72 -13.16
CA PHE A 36 1.58 13.14 -11.82
C PHE A 36 2.94 12.46 -11.72
N VAL A 37 3.64 12.73 -10.64
CA VAL A 37 5.00 12.22 -10.40
C VAL A 37 5.05 11.57 -9.03
N THR A 38 5.61 10.35 -8.97
CA THR A 38 5.88 9.66 -7.70
C THR A 38 7.36 9.32 -7.60
N TYR A 39 7.97 9.62 -6.45
CA TYR A 39 9.32 9.19 -6.08
C TYR A 39 9.21 8.32 -4.83
N THR A 40 9.38 7.02 -5.00
CA THR A 40 9.01 6.02 -4.00
C THR A 40 10.20 5.19 -3.59
N THR A 41 10.42 5.08 -2.29
CA THR A 41 11.35 4.11 -1.69
C THR A 41 10.63 2.83 -1.30
N LYS A 42 11.26 1.67 -1.53
CA LYS A 42 10.80 0.38 -0.98
C LYS A 42 11.19 0.27 0.48
N PHE A 43 10.53 1.09 1.31
CA PHE A 43 10.71 1.20 2.75
C PHE A 43 9.40 1.56 3.40
N GLY A 44 8.87 0.71 4.24
CA GLY A 44 7.62 0.89 4.95
C GLY A 44 7.71 0.46 6.41
N SER A 45 6.57 0.41 7.09
CA SER A 45 6.53 0.08 8.52
C SER A 45 6.95 -1.36 8.86
N LEU A 46 7.02 -2.26 7.88
CA LEU A 46 7.52 -3.63 8.08
C LEU A 46 9.04 -3.71 8.16
N ASP A 47 9.75 -2.70 7.69
CA ASP A 47 11.22 -2.69 7.57
C ASP A 47 11.91 -2.22 8.86
N ASN A 48 11.46 -2.68 10.03
CA ASN A 48 12.04 -2.30 11.32
C ASN A 48 13.29 -3.11 11.71
N LYS A 49 13.64 -4.16 10.95
CA LYS A 49 14.85 -4.98 11.17
C LYS A 49 15.51 -5.36 9.85
N PHE A 50 16.73 -4.89 9.65
CA PHE A 50 17.43 -5.01 8.38
C PHE A 50 18.96 -4.98 8.59
N LYS A 51 19.71 -5.26 7.50
CA LYS A 51 21.16 -5.04 7.46
C LYS A 51 21.45 -3.77 6.66
N PRO A 52 22.05 -2.75 7.28
CA PRO A 52 22.54 -1.56 6.56
C PRO A 52 23.56 -1.93 5.48
N TYR A 53 23.71 -1.11 4.46
CA TYR A 53 24.73 -1.30 3.45
C TYR A 53 26.12 -1.40 4.07
N GLY A 54 26.91 -2.40 3.64
CA GLY A 54 28.24 -2.66 4.16
C GLY A 54 28.28 -3.31 5.54
N SER A 55 27.13 -3.71 6.10
CA SER A 55 27.04 -4.41 7.39
C SER A 55 26.53 -5.85 7.22
N ASP A 56 27.17 -6.79 7.93
CA ASP A 56 26.69 -8.18 8.03
C ASP A 56 25.77 -8.41 9.23
N THR A 57 25.53 -7.37 10.05
CA THR A 57 24.76 -7.47 11.29
C THR A 57 23.40 -6.81 11.12
N PHE A 58 22.34 -7.51 11.58
CA PHE A 58 21.01 -6.91 11.67
C PHE A 58 20.98 -5.82 12.73
N VAL A 59 20.33 -4.72 12.39
CA VAL A 59 19.91 -3.66 13.30
C VAL A 59 18.40 -3.65 13.41
N THR A 60 17.90 -3.20 14.55
CA THR A 60 16.46 -2.99 14.78
C THR A 60 16.25 -1.53 15.13
N VAL A 61 15.27 -0.90 14.50
CA VAL A 61 14.86 0.49 14.75
C VAL A 61 13.45 0.51 15.37
N PRO A 62 13.08 1.58 16.07
CA PRO A 62 11.73 1.69 16.65
C PRO A 62 10.64 1.67 15.59
N ASP A 63 9.46 1.13 15.96
CA ASP A 63 8.28 1.16 15.09
C ASP A 63 7.84 2.61 14.82
N GLY A 64 7.39 2.87 13.58
CA GLY A 64 6.97 4.19 13.12
C GLY A 64 8.09 5.02 12.46
N VAL A 65 9.34 4.52 12.40
CA VAL A 65 10.47 5.27 11.83
C VAL A 65 10.27 5.64 10.35
N ALA A 66 9.58 4.79 9.56
CA ALA A 66 9.29 5.07 8.15
C ALA A 66 8.35 6.27 8.00
N HIS A 67 7.27 6.30 8.77
CA HIS A 67 6.32 7.41 8.81
C HIS A 67 6.98 8.69 9.38
N PHE A 68 7.83 8.55 10.39
CA PHE A 68 8.60 9.66 10.92
C PHE A 68 9.50 10.31 9.86
N LEU A 69 10.19 9.48 9.04
CA LEU A 69 11.00 9.99 7.93
C LEU A 69 10.16 10.69 6.87
N GLU A 70 8.95 10.20 6.59
CA GLU A 70 8.03 10.87 5.67
C GLU A 70 7.81 12.32 6.10
N HIS A 71 7.43 12.56 7.36
CA HIS A 71 7.26 13.90 7.92
C HIS A 71 8.53 14.74 7.82
N LYS A 72 9.66 14.15 8.22
CA LYS A 72 10.93 14.90 8.32
C LYS A 72 11.50 15.35 6.98
N LEU A 73 11.22 14.66 5.88
CA LEU A 73 11.72 15.05 4.57
C LEU A 73 10.97 16.27 3.97
N PHE A 74 9.83 16.64 4.53
CA PHE A 74 9.17 17.91 4.20
C PHE A 74 9.75 19.11 4.95
N GLU A 75 10.45 18.91 6.06
CA GLU A 75 11.11 19.95 6.81
C GLU A 75 12.53 20.18 6.27
N ASN A 76 12.72 21.18 5.43
CA ASN A 76 14.04 21.57 4.96
C ASN A 76 14.45 22.91 5.60
N ASP A 77 15.06 22.85 6.79
CA ASP A 77 15.48 24.05 7.54
C ASP A 77 16.70 24.76 6.94
N ASP A 78 17.43 24.12 6.02
CA ASP A 78 18.67 24.69 5.45
C ASP A 78 18.41 25.89 4.53
N THR A 79 17.27 25.92 3.87
CA THR A 79 16.91 27.00 2.92
C THR A 79 15.93 28.02 3.49
N GLY A 80 15.21 27.68 4.56
CA GLY A 80 14.10 28.48 5.10
C GLY A 80 12.92 28.60 4.13
N GLU A 81 12.89 27.80 3.06
CA GLU A 81 11.80 27.76 2.09
C GLU A 81 10.72 26.80 2.58
N ASP A 82 9.48 27.27 2.63
CA ASP A 82 8.32 26.40 2.81
C ASP A 82 8.05 25.65 1.51
N LEU A 83 8.40 24.37 1.49
CA LEU A 83 8.27 23.51 0.31
C LEU A 83 6.82 23.43 -0.20
N PHE A 84 5.82 23.37 0.70
CA PHE A 84 4.41 23.37 0.28
C PHE A 84 4.04 24.66 -0.46
N THR A 85 4.50 25.81 0.04
CA THR A 85 4.32 27.11 -0.63
C THR A 85 5.03 27.13 -1.98
N ALA A 86 6.27 26.65 -2.06
CA ALA A 86 7.02 26.60 -3.30
C ALA A 86 6.38 25.74 -4.39
N PHE A 87 5.80 24.60 -4.04
CA PHE A 87 5.00 23.79 -4.98
C PHE A 87 3.70 24.50 -5.39
N ALA A 88 3.00 25.11 -4.43
CA ALA A 88 1.75 25.83 -4.69
C ALA A 88 1.94 27.04 -5.63
N GLU A 89 3.04 27.76 -5.53
CA GLU A 89 3.40 28.87 -6.45
C GLU A 89 3.55 28.40 -7.90
N ASP A 90 3.90 27.13 -8.11
CA ASP A 90 4.01 26.49 -9.43
C ASP A 90 2.72 25.77 -9.85
N ASN A 91 1.58 26.03 -9.20
CA ASN A 91 0.32 25.31 -9.40
C ASN A 91 0.47 23.77 -9.24
N ALA A 92 1.36 23.33 -8.37
CA ALA A 92 1.57 21.95 -8.01
C ALA A 92 1.04 21.65 -6.61
N GLN A 93 0.54 20.43 -6.43
CA GLN A 93 0.11 19.90 -5.14
C GLN A 93 1.03 18.74 -4.77
N VAL A 94 1.81 18.93 -3.72
CA VAL A 94 2.73 17.90 -3.17
C VAL A 94 2.06 17.15 -2.03
N ASN A 95 2.37 15.87 -1.91
CA ASN A 95 1.94 15.00 -0.82
C ASN A 95 2.93 13.85 -0.60
N ALA A 96 2.74 13.08 0.47
CA ALA A 96 3.41 11.81 0.66
C ALA A 96 2.49 10.83 1.40
N PHE A 97 2.88 9.58 1.41
CA PHE A 97 2.25 8.55 2.26
C PHE A 97 3.24 7.44 2.58
N THR A 98 3.08 6.87 3.76
CA THR A 98 3.77 5.65 4.20
C THR A 98 2.77 4.50 4.27
N SER A 99 3.16 3.35 3.73
CA SER A 99 2.43 2.09 3.84
C SER A 99 3.26 1.04 4.61
N PHE A 100 2.79 -0.20 4.59
CA PHE A 100 3.52 -1.30 5.20
C PHE A 100 4.85 -1.61 4.49
N ASP A 101 4.91 -1.44 3.16
CA ASP A 101 6.01 -1.87 2.28
C ASP A 101 6.78 -0.73 1.61
N ARG A 102 6.23 0.49 1.58
CA ARG A 102 6.82 1.63 0.86
C ARG A 102 6.44 2.97 1.44
N THR A 103 7.26 3.97 1.13
CA THR A 103 6.97 5.40 1.35
C THR A 103 7.09 6.13 0.02
N SER A 104 6.08 6.88 -0.36
CA SER A 104 6.00 7.58 -1.64
C SER A 104 5.86 9.08 -1.43
N TYR A 105 6.69 9.85 -2.12
CA TYR A 105 6.60 11.30 -2.25
C TYR A 105 6.08 11.61 -3.64
N LEU A 106 5.14 12.51 -3.76
CA LEU A 106 4.43 12.72 -5.01
C LEU A 106 4.00 14.17 -5.20
N PHE A 107 3.81 14.56 -6.45
CA PHE A 107 3.09 15.77 -6.77
C PHE A 107 2.23 15.61 -8.01
N SER A 108 1.20 16.45 -8.12
CA SER A 108 0.48 16.71 -9.35
C SER A 108 0.66 18.17 -9.77
N ALA A 109 0.90 18.41 -11.06
CA ALA A 109 1.10 19.76 -11.58
C ALA A 109 0.46 19.91 -12.97
N THR A 110 0.03 21.14 -13.28
CA THR A 110 -0.45 21.52 -14.63
C THR A 110 0.58 22.32 -15.40
N ASP A 111 1.61 22.81 -14.72
CA ASP A 111 2.69 23.62 -15.29
C ASP A 111 3.99 23.39 -14.51
N HIS A 112 5.12 23.90 -15.05
CA HIS A 112 6.44 23.85 -14.39
C HIS A 112 6.85 22.43 -13.92
N VAL A 113 6.46 21.37 -14.65
CA VAL A 113 6.66 19.96 -14.28
C VAL A 113 8.13 19.68 -14.00
N GLU A 114 9.05 20.12 -14.85
CA GLU A 114 10.49 19.88 -14.72
C GLU A 114 11.05 20.47 -13.41
N ARG A 115 10.69 21.73 -13.12
CA ARG A 115 11.13 22.40 -11.89
C ARG A 115 10.60 21.68 -10.65
N ASN A 116 9.35 21.22 -10.69
CA ASN A 116 8.75 20.47 -9.59
C ASN A 116 9.33 19.06 -9.46
N ILE A 117 9.74 18.40 -10.56
CA ILE A 117 10.51 17.14 -10.50
C ILE A 117 11.82 17.38 -9.72
N ILE A 118 12.61 18.38 -10.12
CA ILE A 118 13.88 18.68 -9.44
C ILE A 118 13.66 19.06 -7.98
N ARG A 119 12.58 19.83 -7.67
CA ARG A 119 12.22 20.16 -6.29
C ARG A 119 11.87 18.92 -5.47
N LEU A 120 11.07 17.97 -6.01
CA LEU A 120 10.75 16.72 -5.35
C LEU A 120 12.00 15.87 -5.10
N LEU A 121 12.85 15.69 -6.10
CA LEU A 121 14.11 14.97 -5.97
C LEU A 121 14.98 15.63 -4.89
N THR A 122 15.22 16.94 -4.98
CA THR A 122 16.04 17.66 -3.99
C THR A 122 15.49 17.55 -2.58
N MET A 123 14.16 17.66 -2.40
CA MET A 123 13.49 17.51 -1.11
C MET A 123 13.79 16.14 -0.48
N VAL A 124 13.60 15.07 -1.24
CA VAL A 124 13.79 13.69 -0.73
C VAL A 124 15.27 13.35 -0.55
N GLU A 125 16.14 13.97 -1.31
CA GLU A 125 17.58 13.66 -1.39
C GLU A 125 18.46 14.48 -0.47
N SER A 126 17.91 15.51 0.20
CA SER A 126 18.64 16.42 1.08
C SER A 126 18.14 16.32 2.53
N PRO A 127 18.36 15.20 3.23
CA PRO A 127 17.89 15.04 4.59
C PRO A 127 18.60 15.99 5.53
N TYR A 128 17.84 16.68 6.37
CA TYR A 128 18.38 17.54 7.41
C TYR A 128 17.64 17.28 8.73
N PHE A 129 18.26 16.52 9.63
CA PHE A 129 17.68 16.18 10.92
C PHE A 129 18.53 16.73 12.05
N THR A 130 17.96 17.55 12.91
CA THR A 130 18.55 17.99 14.17
C THR A 130 17.83 17.32 15.34
N GLN A 131 18.48 17.24 16.50
CA GLN A 131 17.81 16.68 17.68
C GLN A 131 16.58 17.51 18.06
N GLU A 132 16.65 18.81 17.92
CA GLU A 132 15.54 19.74 18.25
C GLU A 132 14.33 19.50 17.34
N THR A 133 14.55 19.42 16.00
CA THR A 133 13.44 19.19 15.07
C THR A 133 12.85 17.78 15.20
N VAL A 134 13.66 16.76 15.51
CA VAL A 134 13.19 15.42 15.82
C VAL A 134 12.33 15.41 17.09
N ASP A 135 12.78 16.04 18.16
CA ASP A 135 12.02 16.07 19.43
C ASP A 135 10.69 16.84 19.31
N LYS A 136 10.65 17.88 18.47
CA LYS A 136 9.41 18.59 18.15
C LYS A 136 8.43 17.69 17.38
N GLU A 137 8.90 16.94 16.38
CA GLU A 137 8.08 16.10 15.52
C GLU A 137 7.45 14.93 16.29
N LYS A 138 8.13 14.37 17.30
CA LYS A 138 7.57 13.35 18.20
C LYS A 138 6.22 13.77 18.79
N GLY A 139 6.09 15.03 19.18
CA GLY A 139 4.83 15.55 19.72
C GLY A 139 3.71 15.61 18.68
N ILE A 140 4.03 15.98 17.45
CA ILE A 140 3.07 16.07 16.35
C ILE A 140 2.56 14.68 15.99
N ILE A 141 3.46 13.73 15.75
CA ILE A 141 3.10 12.35 15.40
C ILE A 141 2.36 11.65 16.56
N ALA A 142 2.74 11.92 17.82
CA ALA A 142 2.03 11.36 18.97
C ALA A 142 0.56 11.81 19.05
N GLU A 143 0.26 13.07 18.68
CA GLU A 143 -1.14 13.54 18.58
C GLU A 143 -1.87 12.95 17.37
N GLU A 144 -1.19 12.76 16.25
CA GLU A 144 -1.74 12.08 15.08
C GLU A 144 -2.10 10.62 15.38
N ILE A 145 -1.21 9.86 16.03
CA ILE A 145 -1.49 8.49 16.49
C ILE A 145 -2.76 8.44 17.36
N LYS A 146 -2.90 9.36 18.31
CA LYS A 146 -4.11 9.43 19.15
C LYS A 146 -5.36 9.72 18.34
N MET A 147 -5.27 10.64 17.37
CA MET A 147 -6.38 10.96 16.47
C MET A 147 -6.85 9.73 15.66
N TYR A 148 -5.92 8.95 15.12
CA TYR A 148 -6.28 7.71 14.42
C TYR A 148 -6.87 6.65 15.34
N GLN A 149 -6.37 6.53 16.59
CA GLN A 149 -6.91 5.61 17.58
C GLN A 149 -8.33 5.96 18.02
N GLU A 150 -8.79 7.18 17.82
CA GLU A 150 -10.19 7.60 18.04
C GLU A 150 -11.11 7.22 16.86
N GLN A 151 -10.58 6.78 15.73
CA GLN A 151 -11.36 6.34 14.57
C GLN A 151 -11.76 4.87 14.72
N PRO A 152 -13.07 4.54 14.76
CA PRO A 152 -13.52 3.17 15.05
C PRO A 152 -13.02 2.13 14.06
N GLY A 153 -13.06 2.43 12.74
CA GLY A 153 -12.60 1.51 11.69
C GLY A 153 -11.10 1.22 11.80
N TYR A 154 -10.30 2.24 12.02
CA TYR A 154 -8.86 2.14 12.19
C TYR A 154 -8.50 1.30 13.43
N LYS A 155 -9.11 1.62 14.57
CA LYS A 155 -8.90 0.88 15.82
C LYS A 155 -9.30 -0.59 15.68
N LEU A 156 -10.45 -0.85 15.06
CA LEU A 156 -10.93 -2.22 14.84
C LEU A 156 -9.97 -3.02 13.96
N MET A 157 -9.43 -2.41 12.90
CA MET A 157 -8.44 -3.04 12.02
C MET A 157 -7.19 -3.45 12.79
N PHE A 158 -6.56 -2.53 13.53
CA PHE A 158 -5.33 -2.86 14.27
C PHE A 158 -5.58 -3.81 15.45
N ASN A 159 -6.75 -3.77 16.11
CA ASN A 159 -7.12 -4.79 17.08
C ASN A 159 -7.22 -6.18 16.42
N THR A 160 -7.78 -6.25 15.21
CA THR A 160 -7.88 -7.49 14.44
C THR A 160 -6.51 -8.00 14.00
N LEU A 161 -5.63 -7.12 13.48
CA LEU A 161 -4.27 -7.49 13.08
C LEU A 161 -3.44 -7.98 14.29
N LYS A 162 -3.54 -7.33 15.46
CA LYS A 162 -2.88 -7.77 16.70
C LYS A 162 -3.37 -9.14 17.17
N ALA A 163 -4.67 -9.42 17.00
CA ALA A 163 -5.24 -10.71 17.33
C ALA A 163 -4.87 -11.80 16.30
N MET A 164 -4.65 -11.45 15.04
CA MET A 164 -4.18 -12.39 14.01
C MET A 164 -2.70 -12.74 14.14
N TYR A 165 -1.84 -11.72 14.33
CA TYR A 165 -0.38 -11.85 14.27
C TYR A 165 0.26 -11.72 15.65
N ASP A 166 1.26 -12.56 15.93
CA ASP A 166 1.97 -12.59 17.21
C ASP A 166 3.26 -11.76 17.16
N THR A 167 4.09 -12.00 16.16
CA THR A 167 5.42 -11.39 16.02
C THR A 167 5.58 -10.54 14.76
N HIS A 168 4.76 -10.75 13.73
CA HIS A 168 4.87 -10.03 12.46
C HIS A 168 4.57 -8.52 12.64
N PRO A 169 5.40 -7.60 12.08
CA PRO A 169 5.24 -6.15 12.23
C PRO A 169 3.91 -5.60 11.69
N ILE A 170 3.20 -6.31 10.82
CA ILE A 170 1.85 -5.93 10.33
C ILE A 170 0.85 -5.65 11.46
N ARG A 171 1.10 -6.20 12.65
CA ARG A 171 0.28 -5.99 13.85
C ARG A 171 0.46 -4.61 14.49
N VAL A 172 1.50 -3.89 14.07
CA VAL A 172 1.83 -2.57 14.59
C VAL A 172 1.32 -1.51 13.63
N ASP A 173 0.83 -0.41 14.18
CA ASP A 173 0.41 0.76 13.42
C ASP A 173 1.56 1.29 12.55
N ILE A 174 1.24 1.73 11.34
CA ILE A 174 2.24 2.30 10.40
C ILE A 174 2.97 3.48 11.05
N ALA A 175 2.25 4.31 11.81
CA ALA A 175 2.83 5.42 12.56
C ALA A 175 3.56 4.97 13.85
N GLY A 176 3.53 3.69 14.18
CA GLY A 176 4.07 3.16 15.43
C GLY A 176 3.12 3.33 16.63
N SER A 177 3.68 3.40 17.81
CA SER A 177 2.99 3.74 19.07
C SER A 177 3.56 5.04 19.66
N VAL A 178 2.81 5.67 20.56
CA VAL A 178 3.32 6.87 21.26
C VAL A 178 4.66 6.54 21.94
N GLU A 179 4.78 5.37 22.53
CA GLU A 179 5.99 4.92 23.21
C GLU A 179 7.16 4.77 22.20
N SER A 180 6.96 4.05 21.08
CA SER A 180 8.01 3.81 20.08
C SER A 180 8.47 5.10 19.40
N ILE A 181 7.57 6.05 19.16
CA ILE A 181 7.92 7.35 18.57
C ILE A 181 8.86 8.16 19.46
N TYR A 182 8.68 8.10 20.80
CA TYR A 182 9.60 8.77 21.71
C TYR A 182 10.98 8.11 21.80
N GLU A 183 11.13 6.85 21.41
CA GLU A 183 12.40 6.15 21.32
C GLU A 183 13.22 6.50 20.06
N ILE A 184 12.58 6.98 18.99
CA ILE A 184 13.25 7.33 17.73
C ILE A 184 14.28 8.43 17.97
N THR A 185 15.49 8.20 17.47
CA THR A 185 16.60 9.15 17.53
C THR A 185 16.93 9.70 16.15
N LYS A 186 17.64 10.83 16.13
CA LYS A 186 18.20 11.36 14.90
C LYS A 186 19.08 10.33 14.17
N ASP A 187 19.82 9.52 14.91
CA ASP A 187 20.73 8.53 14.33
C ASP A 187 19.96 7.36 13.69
N ASP A 188 18.81 6.96 14.25
CA ASP A 188 17.90 5.98 13.62
C ASP A 188 17.35 6.50 12.29
N LEU A 189 16.98 7.78 12.24
CA LEU A 189 16.47 8.42 11.01
C LEU A 189 17.55 8.44 9.92
N TYR A 190 18.78 8.87 10.24
CA TYR A 190 19.88 8.84 9.27
C TYR A 190 20.24 7.40 8.85
N LEU A 191 20.26 6.45 9.77
CA LEU A 191 20.53 5.04 9.46
C LEU A 191 19.51 4.48 8.45
N CYS A 192 18.23 4.71 8.68
CA CYS A 192 17.16 4.30 7.77
C CYS A 192 17.24 5.05 6.44
N TYR A 193 17.48 6.35 6.48
CA TYR A 193 17.62 7.17 5.28
C TYR A 193 18.77 6.69 4.40
N GLU A 194 19.96 6.53 4.94
CA GLU A 194 21.16 6.08 4.20
C GLU A 194 20.98 4.67 3.62
N THR A 195 20.19 3.82 4.28
CA THR A 195 19.92 2.46 3.81
C THR A 195 18.83 2.43 2.75
N PHE A 196 17.68 3.04 3.01
CA PHE A 196 16.47 2.82 2.19
C PHE A 196 16.22 3.89 1.14
N TYR A 197 16.73 5.13 1.34
CA TYR A 197 16.57 6.22 0.36
C TYR A 197 17.75 6.29 -0.63
N HIS A 198 18.45 5.18 -0.76
CA HIS A 198 19.44 5.02 -1.79
C HIS A 198 18.76 4.83 -3.16
N PRO A 199 19.24 5.47 -4.25
CA PRO A 199 18.63 5.37 -5.59
C PRO A 199 18.32 3.93 -6.03
N SER A 200 19.19 2.96 -5.72
CA SER A 200 18.98 1.53 -6.05
C SER A 200 17.76 0.89 -5.37
N ASN A 201 17.20 1.51 -4.34
CA ASN A 201 16.00 1.06 -3.64
C ASN A 201 14.78 1.94 -3.96
N MET A 202 14.92 2.87 -4.91
CA MET A 202 13.90 3.85 -5.26
C MET A 202 13.45 3.73 -6.71
N VAL A 203 12.23 4.18 -6.95
CA VAL A 203 11.64 4.26 -8.29
C VAL A 203 10.97 5.61 -8.51
N LEU A 204 11.14 6.16 -9.70
CA LEU A 204 10.55 7.43 -10.11
C LEU A 204 9.60 7.18 -11.29
N PHE A 205 8.33 7.54 -11.12
CA PHE A 205 7.32 7.52 -12.20
C PHE A 205 6.95 8.94 -12.58
N VAL A 206 6.93 9.22 -13.88
CA VAL A 206 6.42 10.47 -14.47
C VAL A 206 5.32 10.12 -15.45
N VAL A 207 4.09 10.55 -15.17
CA VAL A 207 2.90 10.22 -15.97
C VAL A 207 2.18 11.51 -16.38
N GLY A 208 2.11 11.82 -17.67
CA GLY A 208 1.45 13.04 -18.16
C GLY A 208 1.84 13.42 -19.57
N ASP A 209 1.39 14.60 -20.04
CA ASP A 209 1.75 15.13 -21.35
C ASP A 209 3.15 15.76 -21.31
N VAL A 210 4.16 14.93 -21.44
CA VAL A 210 5.57 15.31 -21.30
C VAL A 210 6.40 14.86 -22.51
N ASP A 211 7.46 15.60 -22.82
CA ASP A 211 8.50 15.15 -23.75
C ASP A 211 9.43 14.18 -23.01
N VAL A 212 9.39 12.93 -23.43
CA VAL A 212 10.12 11.82 -22.80
C VAL A 212 11.63 12.06 -22.78
N ALA A 213 12.21 12.51 -23.91
CA ALA A 213 13.65 12.71 -24.00
C ALA A 213 14.09 13.87 -23.10
N HIS A 214 13.33 14.94 -23.09
CA HIS A 214 13.62 16.11 -22.26
C HIS A 214 13.51 15.80 -20.76
N ILE A 215 12.43 15.13 -20.31
CA ILE A 215 12.28 14.72 -18.90
C ILE A 215 13.42 13.78 -18.48
N TYR A 216 13.78 12.83 -19.35
CA TYR A 216 14.93 11.96 -19.10
C TYR A 216 16.23 12.77 -18.90
N ASP A 217 16.52 13.72 -19.79
CA ASP A 217 17.74 14.53 -19.71
C ASP A 217 17.78 15.39 -18.44
N VAL A 218 16.65 15.97 -18.02
CA VAL A 218 16.51 16.74 -16.77
C VAL A 218 16.85 15.86 -15.57
N ILE A 219 16.22 14.68 -15.44
CA ILE A 219 16.42 13.77 -14.33
C ILE A 219 17.85 13.20 -14.33
N ALA A 220 18.31 12.72 -15.48
CA ALA A 220 19.65 12.13 -15.59
C ALA A 220 20.77 13.16 -15.28
N THR A 221 20.57 14.43 -15.65
CA THR A 221 21.52 15.50 -15.34
C THR A 221 21.56 15.79 -13.84
N HIS A 222 20.40 15.79 -13.17
CA HIS A 222 20.31 15.95 -11.72
C HIS A 222 21.01 14.79 -10.99
N GLU A 223 20.64 13.54 -11.34
CA GLU A 223 21.19 12.33 -10.71
C GLU A 223 22.69 12.15 -10.95
N ALA A 224 23.22 12.62 -12.09
CA ALA A 224 24.65 12.56 -12.38
C ALA A 224 25.50 13.46 -11.46
N GLN A 225 24.89 14.40 -10.75
CA GLN A 225 25.60 15.26 -9.78
C GLN A 225 25.71 14.60 -8.40
N ARG A 226 24.99 13.51 -8.17
CA ARG A 226 25.03 12.72 -6.93
C ARG A 226 26.21 11.73 -6.99
N ASP A 227 27.05 11.78 -5.98
CA ASP A 227 28.17 10.82 -5.81
C ASP A 227 27.61 9.51 -5.17
N LYS A 228 26.78 8.80 -5.92
CA LYS A 228 26.18 7.51 -5.50
C LYS A 228 26.40 6.46 -6.59
N GLU A 229 26.91 5.31 -6.18
CA GLU A 229 27.03 4.12 -7.03
C GLU A 229 25.91 3.15 -6.72
N ALA A 230 25.46 2.35 -7.73
CA ALA A 230 24.44 1.33 -7.55
C ALA A 230 24.83 0.35 -6.42
N GLN A 231 23.87 0.02 -5.56
CA GLN A 231 24.02 -0.87 -4.42
C GLN A 231 23.25 -2.18 -4.62
N PRO A 232 23.64 -3.28 -4.00
CA PRO A 232 22.88 -4.52 -4.00
C PRO A 232 21.56 -4.35 -3.24
N GLN A 233 20.68 -5.35 -3.33
CA GLN A 233 19.43 -5.37 -2.59
C GLN A 233 19.67 -5.37 -1.07
N ILE A 234 18.82 -4.64 -0.35
CA ILE A 234 18.84 -4.57 1.11
C ILE A 234 18.40 -5.92 1.70
N VAL A 235 19.15 -6.41 2.67
CA VAL A 235 18.80 -7.64 3.40
C VAL A 235 17.82 -7.30 4.52
N ARG A 236 16.59 -7.72 4.37
CA ARG A 236 15.50 -7.55 5.34
C ARG A 236 15.36 -8.76 6.25
N ASP A 237 14.72 -8.58 7.42
CA ASP A 237 14.36 -9.71 8.28
C ASP A 237 13.34 -10.62 7.57
N PRO A 238 13.48 -11.96 7.65
CA PRO A 238 12.56 -12.88 6.97
C PRO A 238 11.12 -12.89 7.54
N LEU A 239 10.85 -12.17 8.61
CA LEU A 239 9.52 -11.99 9.22
C LEU A 239 8.79 -13.33 9.46
N VAL A 240 9.40 -14.22 10.25
CA VAL A 240 8.80 -15.52 10.60
C VAL A 240 7.61 -15.32 11.55
N GLU A 241 6.47 -15.88 11.17
CA GLU A 241 5.22 -15.82 11.94
C GLU A 241 4.58 -17.22 12.05
N LYS A 242 3.86 -17.50 13.15
CA LYS A 242 3.11 -18.75 13.32
C LYS A 242 1.88 -18.80 12.41
N GLU A 243 1.46 -20.00 12.02
CA GLU A 243 0.28 -20.16 11.15
C GLU A 243 -1.06 -19.88 11.89
N THR A 244 -1.07 -20.02 13.22
CA THR A 244 -2.28 -19.84 14.02
C THR A 244 -2.50 -18.37 14.39
N VAL A 245 -3.77 -17.98 14.58
CA VAL A 245 -4.09 -16.67 15.16
C VAL A 245 -3.54 -16.55 16.59
N ASN A 246 -3.21 -15.34 16.99
CA ASN A 246 -2.74 -15.06 18.34
C ASN A 246 -3.90 -15.13 19.35
N GLU A 247 -5.02 -14.51 19.01
CA GLU A 247 -6.25 -14.51 19.80
C GLU A 247 -7.47 -14.72 18.89
N ALA A 248 -8.35 -15.67 19.23
CA ALA A 248 -9.54 -15.93 18.39
C ALA A 248 -10.68 -14.92 18.61
N LYS A 249 -10.65 -14.17 19.71
CA LYS A 249 -11.66 -13.16 20.04
C LYS A 249 -11.03 -12.00 20.79
N VAL A 250 -11.34 -10.78 20.31
CA VAL A 250 -10.96 -9.53 20.98
C VAL A 250 -12.16 -8.59 21.02
N SER A 251 -12.36 -7.89 22.13
CA SER A 251 -13.43 -6.90 22.27
C SER A 251 -12.92 -5.70 23.06
N GLU A 252 -13.28 -4.52 22.63
CA GLU A 252 -12.97 -3.26 23.28
C GLU A 252 -14.21 -2.35 23.31
N THR A 253 -14.33 -1.51 24.32
CA THR A 253 -15.43 -0.54 24.41
C THR A 253 -15.00 0.82 23.89
N MET A 254 -15.84 1.43 23.06
CA MET A 254 -15.61 2.75 22.51
C MET A 254 -16.90 3.56 22.47
N LYS A 255 -16.81 4.89 22.38
CA LYS A 255 -17.99 5.73 22.17
C LYS A 255 -18.43 5.63 20.71
N LEU A 256 -19.50 4.87 20.47
CA LEU A 256 -20.02 4.53 19.14
C LEU A 256 -21.50 4.83 19.06
N GLN A 257 -22.03 4.94 17.83
CA GLN A 257 -23.46 4.97 17.54
C GLN A 257 -24.04 3.54 17.42
N SER A 258 -23.26 2.60 16.91
CA SER A 258 -23.59 1.17 16.78
C SER A 258 -22.35 0.33 17.07
N PRO A 259 -22.50 -0.88 17.64
CA PRO A 259 -21.40 -1.82 17.77
C PRO A 259 -20.82 -2.16 16.40
N ARG A 260 -19.55 -2.55 16.34
CA ARG A 260 -18.86 -2.95 15.10
C ARG A 260 -18.28 -4.35 15.23
N LEU A 261 -18.42 -5.12 14.18
CA LEU A 261 -17.80 -6.43 14.03
C LEU A 261 -16.76 -6.36 12.91
N MET A 262 -15.62 -7.00 13.11
CA MET A 262 -14.70 -7.39 12.04
C MET A 262 -14.32 -8.86 12.21
N LEU A 263 -14.55 -9.64 11.18
CA LEU A 263 -14.02 -11.00 11.08
C LEU A 263 -12.70 -10.93 10.32
N GLY A 264 -11.62 -11.32 10.97
CA GLY A 264 -10.31 -11.42 10.36
C GLY A 264 -9.93 -12.88 10.12
N PHE A 265 -9.51 -13.21 8.91
CA PHE A 265 -9.02 -14.54 8.52
C PHE A 265 -7.51 -14.45 8.30
N LYS A 266 -6.75 -15.17 9.12
CA LYS A 266 -5.30 -15.27 8.91
C LYS A 266 -5.04 -16.32 7.84
N ASN A 267 -4.69 -15.86 6.67
CA ASN A 267 -4.42 -16.69 5.52
C ASN A 267 -2.93 -17.11 5.49
N LYS A 268 -2.62 -18.10 4.66
CA LYS A 268 -1.24 -18.52 4.45
C LYS A 268 -0.59 -17.56 3.45
N PRO A 269 0.53 -16.91 3.81
CA PRO A 269 1.28 -16.13 2.83
C PRO A 269 1.84 -17.06 1.75
N LEU A 270 2.01 -16.52 0.55
CA LEU A 270 2.70 -17.19 -0.52
C LEU A 270 4.22 -17.03 -0.30
N THR A 271 4.93 -18.13 -0.25
CA THR A 271 6.39 -18.14 -0.07
C THR A 271 7.16 -17.86 -1.36
N ASP A 272 6.45 -17.74 -2.48
CA ASP A 272 7.04 -17.45 -3.79
C ASP A 272 7.36 -15.97 -3.92
N GLU A 273 8.38 -15.64 -4.70
CA GLU A 273 8.67 -14.24 -5.02
C GLU A 273 7.49 -13.60 -5.78
N PRO A 274 7.21 -12.30 -5.54
CA PRO A 274 6.16 -11.59 -6.26
C PRO A 274 6.35 -11.69 -7.77
N ASN A 275 5.29 -12.02 -8.48
CA ASN A 275 5.27 -12.15 -9.94
C ASN A 275 3.82 -12.16 -10.46
N ALA A 276 3.63 -12.35 -11.77
CA ALA A 276 2.30 -12.39 -12.39
C ALA A 276 1.35 -13.43 -11.76
N THR A 277 1.86 -14.56 -11.27
CA THR A 277 1.05 -15.58 -10.58
C THR A 277 0.55 -15.07 -9.23
N PHE A 278 1.39 -14.32 -8.51
CA PHE A 278 1.04 -13.67 -7.25
C PHE A 278 -0.08 -12.64 -7.46
N VAL A 279 0.09 -11.72 -8.40
CA VAL A 279 -0.93 -10.73 -8.76
C VAL A 279 -2.23 -11.39 -9.22
N LYS A 280 -2.13 -12.47 -10.03
CA LYS A 280 -3.30 -13.24 -10.44
C LYS A 280 -4.10 -13.78 -9.27
N ARG A 281 -3.42 -14.34 -8.25
CA ARG A 281 -4.09 -14.89 -7.05
C ARG A 281 -4.74 -13.80 -6.19
N ASP A 282 -4.11 -12.63 -6.09
CA ASP A 282 -4.73 -11.46 -5.41
C ASP A 282 -6.05 -11.06 -6.09
N LEU A 283 -6.03 -10.99 -7.42
CA LEU A 283 -7.23 -10.70 -8.22
C LEU A 283 -8.29 -11.81 -8.16
N GLU A 284 -7.89 -13.08 -8.17
CA GLU A 284 -8.80 -14.22 -8.01
C GLU A 284 -9.54 -14.17 -6.68
N MET A 285 -8.86 -13.80 -5.62
CA MET A 285 -9.49 -13.63 -4.30
C MET A 285 -10.36 -12.38 -4.23
N THR A 286 -10.00 -11.30 -4.89
CA THR A 286 -10.85 -10.12 -5.03
C THR A 286 -12.16 -10.51 -5.72
N LEU A 287 -12.09 -11.19 -6.86
CA LEU A 287 -13.29 -11.68 -7.58
C LEU A 287 -14.11 -12.67 -6.73
N PHE A 288 -13.46 -13.53 -5.94
CA PHE A 288 -14.16 -14.43 -5.02
C PHE A 288 -15.02 -13.65 -4.02
N TYR A 289 -14.47 -12.62 -3.39
CA TYR A 289 -15.21 -11.81 -2.42
C TYR A 289 -16.30 -10.98 -3.08
N GLU A 290 -16.06 -10.43 -4.27
CA GLU A 290 -17.07 -9.71 -5.04
C GLU A 290 -18.26 -10.61 -5.41
N MET A 291 -18.02 -11.87 -5.80
CA MET A 291 -19.09 -12.82 -6.08
C MET A 291 -19.90 -13.21 -4.84
N LEU A 292 -19.33 -13.13 -3.65
CA LEU A 292 -20.04 -13.44 -2.41
C LEU A 292 -20.77 -12.22 -1.82
N PHE A 293 -20.10 -11.10 -1.80
CA PHE A 293 -20.45 -9.95 -0.96
C PHE A 293 -20.66 -8.65 -1.73
N GLY A 294 -20.49 -8.67 -3.05
CA GLY A 294 -20.76 -7.50 -3.88
C GLY A 294 -22.20 -7.00 -3.73
N GLU A 295 -22.40 -5.69 -3.82
CA GLU A 295 -23.70 -5.03 -3.57
C GLU A 295 -24.85 -5.57 -4.43
N GLU A 296 -24.54 -6.09 -5.62
CA GLU A 296 -25.51 -6.68 -6.55
C GLU A 296 -25.92 -8.13 -6.19
N THR A 297 -25.28 -8.77 -5.19
CA THR A 297 -25.59 -10.14 -4.81
C THR A 297 -26.87 -10.23 -3.98
N ASP A 298 -27.64 -11.31 -4.18
CA ASP A 298 -28.81 -11.60 -3.35
C ASP A 298 -28.44 -11.71 -1.86
N PHE A 299 -27.24 -12.19 -1.57
CA PHE A 299 -26.75 -12.31 -0.19
C PHE A 299 -26.56 -10.95 0.46
N TYR A 300 -25.86 -10.02 -0.19
CA TYR A 300 -25.71 -8.65 0.32
C TYR A 300 -27.07 -7.99 0.54
N GLN A 301 -27.97 -8.08 -0.44
CA GLN A 301 -29.32 -7.52 -0.34
C GLN A 301 -30.13 -8.15 0.82
N SER A 302 -29.96 -9.44 1.08
CA SER A 302 -30.61 -10.11 2.22
C SER A 302 -30.07 -9.59 3.56
N LEU A 303 -28.75 -9.36 3.69
CA LEU A 303 -28.15 -8.80 4.89
C LEU A 303 -28.68 -7.38 5.19
N LEU A 304 -28.82 -6.54 4.18
CA LEU A 304 -29.43 -5.20 4.31
C LEU A 304 -30.91 -5.29 4.73
N ASN A 305 -31.69 -6.12 4.07
CA ASN A 305 -33.13 -6.27 4.36
C ASN A 305 -33.39 -6.83 5.78
N GLU A 306 -32.45 -7.56 6.34
CA GLU A 306 -32.51 -8.10 7.72
C GLU A 306 -31.87 -7.16 8.75
N ASP A 307 -31.45 -5.95 8.39
CA ASP A 307 -30.73 -4.98 9.22
C ASP A 307 -29.47 -5.56 9.90
N LEU A 308 -28.82 -6.53 9.23
CA LEU A 308 -27.57 -7.14 9.73
C LEU A 308 -26.34 -6.32 9.39
N ILE A 309 -26.39 -5.52 8.34
CA ILE A 309 -25.32 -4.63 7.88
C ILE A 309 -25.88 -3.23 7.58
N ASP A 310 -24.99 -2.26 7.48
CA ASP A 310 -25.26 -0.91 7.01
C ASP A 310 -24.23 -0.48 5.95
N GLU A 311 -24.18 0.80 5.61
CA GLU A 311 -23.25 1.40 4.65
C GLU A 311 -21.75 1.23 5.04
N THR A 312 -21.45 0.77 6.25
CA THR A 312 -20.07 0.47 6.69
C THR A 312 -19.64 -0.96 6.39
N PHE A 313 -20.51 -1.77 5.78
CA PHE A 313 -20.13 -3.11 5.34
C PHE A 313 -19.02 -3.04 4.32
N GLY A 314 -18.00 -3.85 4.53
CA GLY A 314 -16.87 -3.92 3.62
C GLY A 314 -16.05 -5.16 3.84
N TYR A 315 -15.27 -5.51 2.82
CA TYR A 315 -14.37 -6.65 2.85
C TYR A 315 -13.08 -6.31 2.11
N GLN A 316 -12.02 -6.98 2.50
CA GLN A 316 -10.72 -6.82 1.88
C GLN A 316 -9.95 -8.13 1.94
N PHE A 317 -9.26 -8.47 0.86
CA PHE A 317 -8.22 -9.49 0.84
C PHE A 317 -6.87 -8.80 0.66
N VAL A 318 -5.88 -9.28 1.38
CA VAL A 318 -4.50 -8.80 1.29
C VAL A 318 -3.59 -10.01 1.13
N LEU A 319 -2.78 -9.99 0.09
CA LEU A 319 -1.77 -10.99 -0.19
C LEU A 319 -0.42 -10.31 -0.35
N GLU A 320 0.52 -10.71 0.51
CA GLU A 320 1.89 -10.20 0.50
C GLU A 320 2.86 -11.37 0.73
N PRO A 321 4.12 -11.26 0.34
CA PRO A 321 5.08 -12.36 0.45
C PRO A 321 5.23 -12.91 1.86
N THR A 322 5.09 -12.07 2.88
CA THR A 322 5.33 -12.43 4.29
C THR A 322 4.06 -12.55 5.12
N TYR A 323 2.92 -12.08 4.63
CA TYR A 323 1.63 -12.15 5.31
C TYR A 323 0.46 -12.19 4.33
N SER A 324 -0.64 -12.76 4.76
CA SER A 324 -1.90 -12.71 4.03
C SER A 324 -3.07 -12.77 5.01
N PHE A 325 -4.07 -11.95 4.76
CA PHE A 325 -5.30 -11.95 5.55
C PHE A 325 -6.49 -11.49 4.73
N SER A 326 -7.67 -11.81 5.23
CA SER A 326 -8.91 -11.19 4.78
C SER A 326 -9.63 -10.59 5.97
N VAL A 327 -10.38 -9.53 5.73
CA VAL A 327 -11.28 -8.94 6.72
C VAL A 327 -12.65 -8.70 6.12
N ILE A 328 -13.69 -8.89 6.93
CA ILE A 328 -15.07 -8.51 6.62
C ILE A 328 -15.60 -7.74 7.82
N THR A 329 -16.16 -6.55 7.60
CA THR A 329 -16.55 -5.64 8.67
C THR A 329 -17.91 -5.02 8.43
N SER A 330 -18.63 -4.71 9.50
CA SER A 330 -19.83 -3.84 9.47
C SER A 330 -20.13 -3.31 10.87
N ALA A 331 -20.83 -2.19 10.93
CA ALA A 331 -21.63 -1.86 12.11
C ALA A 331 -22.87 -2.74 12.12
N THR A 332 -23.22 -3.27 13.29
CA THR A 332 -24.38 -4.17 13.45
C THR A 332 -24.82 -4.29 14.90
N GLN A 333 -26.14 -4.39 15.10
CA GLN A 333 -26.73 -4.71 16.41
C GLN A 333 -26.70 -6.22 16.71
N TYR A 334 -26.38 -7.04 15.72
CA TYR A 334 -26.47 -8.51 15.80
C TYR A 334 -25.14 -9.20 15.41
N PRO A 335 -24.02 -8.90 16.12
CA PRO A 335 -22.70 -9.37 15.69
C PRO A 335 -22.57 -10.90 15.63
N ASP A 336 -23.24 -11.63 16.54
CA ASP A 336 -23.20 -13.11 16.53
C ASP A 336 -23.95 -13.68 15.30
N LYS A 337 -25.13 -13.13 14.98
CA LYS A 337 -25.89 -13.55 13.81
C LYS A 337 -25.15 -13.20 12.52
N LEU A 338 -24.60 -11.99 12.42
CA LEU A 338 -23.83 -11.58 11.24
C LEU A 338 -22.62 -12.51 11.05
N LYS A 339 -21.87 -12.78 12.11
CA LYS A 339 -20.74 -13.73 12.06
C LYS A 339 -21.18 -15.10 11.54
N GLU A 340 -22.28 -15.67 12.07
CA GLU A 340 -22.78 -16.99 11.68
C GLU A 340 -23.12 -17.05 10.17
N VAL A 341 -23.86 -16.07 9.67
CA VAL A 341 -24.29 -16.06 8.26
C VAL A 341 -23.11 -15.81 7.31
N LEU A 342 -22.15 -14.93 7.68
CA LEU A 342 -20.96 -14.69 6.87
C LEU A 342 -20.07 -15.95 6.78
N LEU A 343 -19.82 -16.63 7.90
CA LEU A 343 -19.02 -17.86 7.90
C LEU A 343 -19.70 -18.98 7.11
N SER A 344 -21.01 -19.13 7.26
CA SER A 344 -21.81 -20.11 6.50
C SER A 344 -21.74 -19.87 4.99
N GLU A 345 -21.81 -18.61 4.56
CA GLU A 345 -21.75 -18.27 3.14
C GLU A 345 -20.37 -18.52 2.55
N ILE A 346 -19.29 -18.17 3.27
CA ILE A 346 -17.93 -18.47 2.84
C ILE A 346 -17.71 -19.99 2.78
N GLU A 347 -18.10 -20.74 3.81
CA GLU A 347 -17.94 -22.22 3.84
C GLU A 347 -18.67 -22.89 2.69
N LYS A 348 -19.88 -22.42 2.34
CA LYS A 348 -20.67 -22.93 1.23
C LYS A 348 -19.98 -22.75 -0.13
N TYR A 349 -19.37 -21.59 -0.35
CA TYR A 349 -18.85 -21.20 -1.66
C TYR A 349 -17.33 -21.30 -1.81
N GLN A 350 -16.58 -21.50 -0.73
CA GLN A 350 -15.14 -21.71 -0.83
C GLN A 350 -14.81 -22.90 -1.74
N GLY A 351 -14.28 -22.60 -2.93
CA GLY A 351 -13.97 -23.59 -3.95
C GLY A 351 -15.18 -24.18 -4.68
N ASN A 352 -16.38 -23.60 -4.54
CA ASN A 352 -17.62 -24.12 -5.07
C ASN A 352 -18.49 -23.04 -5.78
N LEU A 353 -17.89 -21.97 -6.23
CA LEU A 353 -18.57 -21.00 -7.08
C LEU A 353 -18.99 -21.66 -8.40
N THR A 354 -20.25 -21.46 -8.83
CA THR A 354 -20.83 -22.10 -10.02
C THR A 354 -21.48 -21.14 -10.99
N ASP A 355 -21.70 -19.88 -10.58
CA ASP A 355 -22.35 -18.88 -11.42
C ASP A 355 -21.35 -18.29 -12.42
N VAL A 356 -21.33 -18.86 -13.62
CA VAL A 356 -20.46 -18.43 -14.73
C VAL A 356 -20.89 -17.05 -15.26
N GLU A 357 -22.20 -16.77 -15.29
CA GLU A 357 -22.71 -15.51 -15.84
C GLU A 357 -22.32 -14.34 -14.94
N ALA A 358 -22.48 -14.48 -13.62
CA ALA A 358 -22.06 -13.47 -12.64
C ALA A 358 -20.53 -13.29 -12.69
N PHE A 359 -19.75 -14.37 -12.76
CA PHE A 359 -18.30 -14.30 -12.90
C PHE A 359 -17.84 -13.53 -14.15
N ASP A 360 -18.43 -13.84 -15.31
CA ASP A 360 -18.09 -13.19 -16.57
C ASP A 360 -18.47 -11.70 -16.56
N LEU A 361 -19.56 -11.34 -15.88
CA LEU A 361 -19.98 -9.95 -15.72
C LEU A 361 -19.00 -9.17 -14.85
N LEU A 362 -18.65 -9.69 -13.67
CA LEU A 362 -17.67 -9.07 -12.75
C LEU A 362 -16.30 -8.92 -13.39
N LYS A 363 -15.85 -9.93 -14.14
CA LYS A 363 -14.59 -9.84 -14.86
C LYS A 363 -14.59 -8.71 -15.90
N LYS A 364 -15.69 -8.53 -16.65
CA LYS A 364 -15.87 -7.42 -17.59
C LYS A 364 -15.92 -6.07 -16.88
N GLN A 365 -16.58 -5.99 -15.74
CA GLN A 365 -16.63 -4.78 -14.91
C GLN A 365 -15.21 -4.40 -14.46
N PHE A 366 -14.46 -5.35 -13.93
CA PHE A 366 -13.08 -5.12 -13.51
C PHE A 366 -12.18 -4.61 -14.65
N ILE A 367 -12.29 -5.21 -15.86
CA ILE A 367 -11.58 -4.74 -17.05
C ILE A 367 -12.01 -3.30 -17.40
N GLY A 368 -13.29 -3.01 -17.34
CA GLY A 368 -13.82 -1.66 -17.60
C GLY A 368 -13.31 -0.62 -16.60
N GLU A 369 -13.27 -0.95 -15.32
CA GLU A 369 -12.72 -0.10 -14.25
C GLU A 369 -11.23 0.13 -14.45
N PHE A 370 -10.46 -0.92 -14.76
CA PHE A 370 -9.03 -0.82 -15.07
C PHE A 370 -8.78 0.13 -16.25
N ILE A 371 -9.48 -0.07 -17.39
CA ILE A 371 -9.33 0.80 -18.57
C ILE A 371 -9.74 2.24 -18.26
N SER A 372 -10.82 2.43 -17.50
CA SER A 372 -11.25 3.75 -17.04
C SER A 372 -10.20 4.43 -16.16
N GLY A 373 -9.55 3.67 -15.28
CA GLY A 373 -8.45 4.13 -14.43
C GLY A 373 -7.26 4.66 -15.21
N LEU A 374 -6.98 4.12 -16.41
CA LEU A 374 -5.90 4.60 -17.28
C LEU A 374 -6.11 6.04 -17.83
N ASN A 375 -7.27 6.66 -17.56
CA ASN A 375 -7.49 8.08 -17.80
C ASN A 375 -7.02 8.97 -16.65
N SER A 376 -6.48 8.42 -15.57
CA SER A 376 -5.94 9.15 -14.44
C SER A 376 -4.43 8.94 -14.33
N PRO A 377 -3.60 9.98 -14.53
CA PRO A 377 -2.16 9.89 -14.29
C PRO A 377 -1.82 9.45 -12.86
N GLU A 378 -2.62 9.88 -11.88
CA GLU A 378 -2.49 9.48 -10.48
C GLU A 378 -2.72 7.98 -10.28
N TYR A 379 -3.80 7.43 -10.85
CA TYR A 379 -4.06 5.99 -10.82
C TYR A 379 -2.90 5.20 -11.43
N ILE A 380 -2.47 5.61 -12.64
CA ILE A 380 -1.36 4.94 -13.34
C ILE A 380 -0.11 4.94 -12.47
N ALA A 381 0.34 6.10 -11.97
CA ALA A 381 1.57 6.20 -11.19
C ALA A 381 1.51 5.36 -9.90
N ASN A 382 0.42 5.45 -9.13
CA ASN A 382 0.28 4.73 -7.87
C ASN A 382 0.16 3.22 -8.07
N GLN A 383 -0.69 2.77 -9.02
CA GLN A 383 -0.87 1.35 -9.28
C GLN A 383 0.35 0.72 -9.94
N TYR A 384 1.01 1.45 -10.84
CA TYR A 384 2.23 0.95 -11.46
C TYR A 384 3.34 0.80 -10.42
N THR A 385 3.51 1.77 -9.51
CA THR A 385 4.49 1.69 -8.42
C THR A 385 4.25 0.45 -7.54
N LYS A 386 2.98 0.17 -7.16
CA LYS A 386 2.62 -1.03 -6.40
C LYS A 386 3.03 -2.29 -7.16
N LEU A 387 2.52 -2.46 -8.38
CA LEU A 387 2.76 -3.66 -9.19
C LEU A 387 4.23 -3.82 -9.59
N TYR A 388 4.97 -2.73 -9.79
CA TYR A 388 6.41 -2.77 -10.03
C TYR A 388 7.17 -3.46 -8.89
N PHE A 389 6.81 -3.16 -7.64
CA PHE A 389 7.41 -3.84 -6.47
C PHE A 389 6.97 -5.31 -6.35
N GLU A 390 5.87 -5.67 -6.97
CA GLU A 390 5.40 -7.05 -7.13
C GLU A 390 5.98 -7.74 -8.40
N GLY A 391 6.85 -7.06 -9.14
CA GLY A 391 7.54 -7.60 -10.32
C GLY A 391 6.69 -7.66 -11.59
N VAL A 392 5.60 -6.88 -11.66
CA VAL A 392 4.64 -6.88 -12.78
C VAL A 392 4.46 -5.46 -13.32
N SER A 393 4.31 -5.32 -14.63
CA SER A 393 3.87 -4.06 -15.25
C SER A 393 2.38 -3.84 -15.03
N LEU A 394 1.97 -2.61 -14.74
CA LEU A 394 0.54 -2.28 -14.66
C LEU A 394 -0.23 -2.69 -15.94
N PHE A 395 0.41 -2.52 -17.08
CA PHE A 395 -0.23 -2.77 -18.38
C PHE A 395 -0.31 -4.26 -18.77
N ASP A 396 0.40 -5.14 -18.05
CA ASP A 396 0.22 -6.59 -18.15
C ASP A 396 -1.02 -7.08 -17.38
N LEU A 397 -1.65 -6.21 -16.57
CA LEU A 397 -2.78 -6.58 -15.73
C LEU A 397 -3.98 -7.07 -16.55
N LEU A 398 -4.19 -6.51 -17.75
CA LEU A 398 -5.26 -6.95 -18.64
C LEU A 398 -5.13 -8.42 -19.01
N ASP A 399 -3.94 -8.85 -19.47
CA ASP A 399 -3.66 -10.23 -19.83
C ASP A 399 -3.80 -11.16 -18.60
N ILE A 400 -3.37 -10.70 -17.42
CA ILE A 400 -3.53 -11.45 -16.18
C ILE A 400 -5.01 -11.66 -15.88
N VAL A 401 -5.83 -10.61 -15.90
CA VAL A 401 -7.28 -10.69 -15.66
C VAL A 401 -7.96 -11.59 -16.69
N GLU A 402 -7.61 -11.45 -17.97
CA GLU A 402 -8.18 -12.30 -19.02
C GLU A 402 -7.86 -13.79 -18.81
N SER A 403 -6.74 -14.11 -18.21
CA SER A 403 -6.32 -15.48 -17.87
C SER A 403 -7.07 -16.09 -16.69
N ILE A 404 -7.81 -15.30 -15.89
CA ILE A 404 -8.57 -15.79 -14.73
C ILE A 404 -9.82 -16.54 -15.21
N THR A 405 -10.07 -17.69 -14.62
CA THR A 405 -11.27 -18.53 -14.84
C THR A 405 -12.00 -18.77 -13.53
N LEU A 406 -13.28 -19.10 -13.58
CA LEU A 406 -14.04 -19.47 -12.38
C LEU A 406 -13.42 -20.67 -11.65
N GLU A 407 -12.83 -21.61 -12.40
CA GLU A 407 -12.11 -22.75 -11.82
C GLU A 407 -10.88 -22.27 -11.03
N SER A 408 -10.06 -21.39 -11.60
CA SER A 408 -8.88 -20.85 -10.91
C SER A 408 -9.25 -20.03 -9.66
N VAL A 409 -10.35 -19.27 -9.67
CA VAL A 409 -10.90 -18.60 -8.47
C VAL A 409 -11.27 -19.62 -7.40
N ASN A 410 -11.93 -20.71 -7.78
CA ASN A 410 -12.27 -21.80 -6.86
C ASN A 410 -11.03 -22.48 -6.27
N GLU A 411 -10.01 -22.72 -7.06
CA GLU A 411 -8.75 -23.31 -6.58
C GLU A 411 -8.03 -22.38 -5.61
N THR A 412 -7.93 -21.10 -5.94
CA THR A 412 -7.26 -20.09 -5.11
C THR A 412 -7.99 -19.87 -3.80
N SER A 413 -9.34 -19.81 -3.80
CA SER A 413 -10.11 -19.64 -2.57
C SER A 413 -9.94 -20.84 -1.61
N ARG A 414 -9.82 -22.07 -2.12
CA ARG A 414 -9.48 -23.24 -1.29
C ARG A 414 -8.06 -23.18 -0.73
N ALA A 415 -7.10 -22.69 -1.52
CA ALA A 415 -5.70 -22.65 -1.14
C ALA A 415 -5.37 -21.53 -0.14
N CYS A 416 -5.99 -20.36 -0.31
CA CYS A 416 -5.67 -19.14 0.46
C CYS A 416 -6.50 -19.04 1.75
N LEU A 417 -7.81 -19.29 1.70
CA LEU A 417 -8.68 -19.08 2.85
C LEU A 417 -8.53 -20.18 3.92
N ASN A 418 -8.25 -19.77 5.14
CA ASN A 418 -8.15 -20.64 6.29
C ASN A 418 -9.26 -20.35 7.33
N LEU A 419 -10.41 -21.00 7.18
CA LEU A 419 -11.57 -20.83 8.06
C LEU A 419 -11.34 -21.33 9.50
N ALA A 420 -10.26 -22.08 9.75
CA ALA A 420 -9.87 -22.47 11.11
C ALA A 420 -9.11 -21.38 11.86
N GLN A 421 -8.66 -20.33 11.15
CA GLN A 421 -7.86 -19.25 11.71
C GLN A 421 -8.61 -17.92 11.61
N VAL A 422 -9.74 -17.84 12.32
CA VAL A 422 -10.65 -16.68 12.32
C VAL A 422 -10.53 -15.90 13.63
N VAL A 423 -10.47 -14.59 13.54
CA VAL A 423 -10.56 -13.64 14.66
C VAL A 423 -11.94 -12.98 14.63
N ASP A 424 -12.61 -12.98 15.76
CA ASP A 424 -13.84 -12.23 16.05
C ASP A 424 -13.44 -10.96 16.82
N SER A 425 -13.34 -9.85 16.13
CA SER A 425 -12.93 -8.55 16.68
C SER A 425 -14.12 -7.61 16.77
N ARG A 426 -14.33 -7.01 17.95
CA ARG A 426 -15.50 -6.18 18.21
C ARG A 426 -15.15 -4.84 18.87
N LEU A 427 -15.85 -3.80 18.46
CA LEU A 427 -15.98 -2.58 19.23
C LEU A 427 -17.41 -2.49 19.75
N GLU A 428 -17.52 -2.46 21.07
CA GLU A 428 -18.80 -2.40 21.77
C GLU A 428 -19.09 -0.96 22.22
N MET A 429 -20.36 -0.63 22.32
CA MET A 429 -20.77 0.69 22.82
C MET A 429 -20.41 0.83 24.30
N LYS A 430 -19.85 1.99 24.66
CA LYS A 430 -19.52 2.35 26.04
C LYS A 430 -20.75 2.84 26.77
#